data_97069865fabc6711d5f5e1745ed13ae3
#
_entry.id   97069865fabc6711d5f5e1745ed13ae3
#
_cell.length_a   1.000
_cell.length_b   1.000
_cell.length_c   1.000
_cell.angle_alpha   90.00
_cell.angle_beta   90.00
_cell.angle_gamma   90.00
#
_symmetry.space_group_name_H-M   'P 1'
#
loop_
_entity.id
_entity.type
_entity.pdbx_description
1 polymer ?
#
loop_
_entity_poly.entity_id
_entity_poly.type
_entity_poly.pdbx_seq_one_letter_code
_entity_poly.pdbx_strand_id
1 'polypeptide(L)'
;MVKVSMVVQTDATNPGTDISKIIKSTNTIYGQYHFMMENLVCVTKPTEEGLEVHTCTQHMDAVQLMTSRALKMDQNKIDVHVRRLGGAYGMKISRTSQVAVACNLVAMKLNRPCRFIQPLTTTMRAVGKRLPCSNDFEVAVNNSGVIQYINTDIYEDNGYMLSELLANFGNDVYNNCYDKSKWNYKCYNTLTDTASNTFCRSPGTLENIAMAEWVLEQISYELDLDPLEVRLANLDTKYNELKEITETLKTNANYTTRRAEVDKFNNENRWKKKGLRFALLRWTPVGGQTLDVNLSVYHGDGTVVITHSGIEMGQGINTKAVQICAYLLKIPVEKIQIKANDTIIAPNGYVTGGSITSQNVGRGVKRCCEQLLERLDPVKAQMDNPTWEELIVNAFNLNVDLQAHGFVSLAETQVYDVFGATLAEVEVDLLTGEHEVKRVDLIEDVGRSVNPEIDIGQVEGAFIMGLGYWTTERLVYGSNGEVLTDRTWHYYVSQAKEIPLDFRVYLRKKSYSTDAMFGAKASGEPPMCMSVVIPFAIREAIAAARSDSGINRTKWFNIGNIAFLYIFRVT
;
A
#
# COMPACT_ATOMS: atom_id res chain seq x y z
N MET A 1 17.00 -14.41 -23.01
CA MET A 1 18.20 -14.24 -22.16
C MET A 1 17.80 -13.29 -21.04
N VAL A 2 17.75 -13.75 -19.80
CA VAL A 2 17.41 -12.90 -18.65
C VAL A 2 18.55 -11.93 -18.41
N LYS A 3 18.29 -10.64 -18.48
CA LYS A 3 19.26 -9.60 -18.13
C LYS A 3 19.10 -9.25 -16.65
N VAL A 4 20.17 -9.42 -15.88
CA VAL A 4 20.19 -9.15 -14.44
C VAL A 4 21.11 -7.96 -14.17
N SER A 5 20.64 -7.00 -13.35
CA SER A 5 21.46 -5.87 -12.87
C SER A 5 21.25 -5.65 -11.39
N MET A 6 22.32 -5.61 -10.61
CA MET A 6 22.28 -5.26 -9.19
C MET A 6 21.91 -3.78 -9.04
N VAL A 7 21.01 -3.48 -8.12
CA VAL A 7 20.48 -2.12 -7.89
C VAL A 7 20.86 -1.61 -6.50
N VAL A 8 20.76 -2.49 -5.50
CA VAL A 8 21.00 -2.15 -4.09
C VAL A 8 21.87 -3.23 -3.47
N GLN A 9 22.84 -2.81 -2.67
CA GLN A 9 23.62 -3.66 -1.79
C GLN A 9 23.76 -3.00 -0.42
N THR A 10 23.59 -3.78 0.63
CA THR A 10 23.88 -3.38 2.01
C THR A 10 24.60 -4.53 2.70
N ASP A 11 25.64 -4.24 3.43
CA ASP A 11 26.45 -5.24 4.13
C ASP A 11 26.12 -5.25 5.63
N ALA A 12 26.20 -6.42 6.25
CA ALA A 12 26.03 -6.59 7.69
C ALA A 12 27.15 -5.84 8.43
N THR A 13 26.79 -5.08 9.44
CA THR A 13 27.75 -4.27 10.22
C THR A 13 28.20 -4.95 11.52
N ASN A 14 27.44 -5.94 11.99
CA ASN A 14 27.75 -6.65 13.24
C ASN A 14 27.28 -8.12 13.20
N PRO A 15 27.88 -8.96 12.31
CA PRO A 15 27.57 -10.39 12.30
C PRO A 15 28.00 -11.06 13.59
N GLY A 16 27.17 -12.02 14.06
CA GLY A 16 27.48 -12.84 15.23
C GLY A 16 28.27 -14.08 14.87
N THR A 17 28.79 -14.77 15.90
CA THR A 17 29.62 -15.98 15.77
C THR A 17 29.07 -17.19 16.47
N ASP A 18 27.99 -17.06 17.26
CA ASP A 18 27.32 -18.16 17.97
C ASP A 18 26.41 -18.95 17.01
N ILE A 19 27.02 -19.74 16.13
CA ILE A 19 26.34 -20.44 15.05
C ILE A 19 26.13 -21.91 15.45
N SER A 20 24.85 -22.30 15.56
CA SER A 20 24.47 -23.70 15.77
C SER A 20 23.93 -24.34 14.49
N LYS A 21 23.28 -23.56 13.62
CA LYS A 21 22.69 -24.05 12.37
C LYS A 21 22.78 -23.01 11.25
N ILE A 22 23.00 -23.51 10.02
CA ILE A 22 22.91 -22.72 8.80
C ILE A 22 21.77 -23.27 7.96
N ILE A 23 20.86 -22.39 7.53
CA ILE A 23 19.69 -22.71 6.72
C ILE A 23 19.86 -22.01 5.38
N LYS A 24 19.69 -22.76 4.27
CA LYS A 24 19.70 -22.21 2.91
C LYS A 24 18.38 -22.55 2.23
N SER A 25 17.76 -21.58 1.59
CA SER A 25 16.49 -21.81 0.90
C SER A 25 16.26 -20.75 -0.17
N THR A 26 15.27 -21.03 -1.03
CA THR A 26 14.75 -20.09 -2.02
C THR A 26 13.26 -19.92 -1.80
N ASN A 27 12.79 -18.68 -1.75
CA ASN A 27 11.36 -18.35 -1.70
C ASN A 27 10.98 -17.56 -2.94
N THR A 28 9.80 -17.83 -3.50
CA THR A 28 9.27 -17.11 -4.66
C THR A 28 7.89 -16.55 -4.33
N ILE A 29 7.68 -15.30 -4.68
CA ILE A 29 6.39 -14.61 -4.61
C ILE A 29 6.00 -14.23 -6.04
N TYR A 30 4.75 -14.57 -6.43
CA TYR A 30 4.27 -14.33 -7.79
C TYR A 30 3.67 -12.91 -7.94
N GLY A 31 3.38 -12.51 -9.17
CA GLY A 31 2.76 -11.23 -9.46
C GLY A 31 1.29 -11.16 -9.03
N GLN A 32 0.77 -9.92 -8.94
CA GLN A 32 -0.64 -9.63 -8.67
C GLN A 32 -1.15 -8.59 -9.65
N TYR A 33 -2.35 -8.78 -10.19
CA TYR A 33 -3.03 -7.76 -10.98
C TYR A 33 -3.86 -6.85 -10.06
N HIS A 34 -3.92 -5.58 -10.38
CA HIS A 34 -4.59 -4.53 -9.56
C HIS A 34 -6.10 -4.72 -9.45
N PHE A 35 -6.71 -5.29 -10.49
CA PHE A 35 -8.14 -5.62 -10.59
C PHE A 35 -9.07 -4.48 -10.16
N MET A 36 -8.75 -3.25 -10.57
CA MET A 36 -9.59 -2.09 -10.30
C MET A 36 -10.88 -2.12 -11.13
N MET A 37 -11.99 -1.64 -10.55
CA MET A 37 -13.31 -1.61 -11.20
C MET A 37 -13.34 -0.71 -12.44
N GLU A 38 -12.69 0.45 -12.38
CA GLU A 38 -12.52 1.35 -13.51
C GLU A 38 -11.24 1.03 -14.27
N ASN A 39 -11.36 0.58 -15.52
CA ASN A 39 -10.21 0.36 -16.41
C ASN A 39 -9.53 1.67 -16.82
N LEU A 40 -8.52 1.58 -17.70
CA LEU A 40 -7.84 2.76 -18.23
C LEU A 40 -8.74 3.46 -19.26
N VAL A 41 -9.06 4.72 -19.00
CA VAL A 41 -9.97 5.52 -19.82
C VAL A 41 -9.45 6.93 -20.02
N CYS A 42 -9.76 7.50 -21.20
CA CYS A 42 -9.49 8.88 -21.52
C CYS A 42 -10.59 9.42 -22.46
N VAL A 43 -10.98 10.67 -22.24
CA VAL A 43 -11.81 11.46 -23.15
C VAL A 43 -11.08 12.76 -23.42
N THR A 44 -10.87 13.10 -24.68
CA THR A 44 -10.18 14.31 -25.08
C THR A 44 -11.05 15.11 -26.04
N LYS A 45 -11.12 16.41 -25.81
CA LYS A 45 -11.85 17.37 -26.63
C LYS A 45 -10.87 18.47 -27.11
N PRO A 46 -10.73 18.69 -28.44
CA PRO A 46 -10.03 19.85 -28.93
C PRO A 46 -10.78 21.14 -28.55
N THR A 47 -10.04 22.17 -28.18
CA THR A 47 -10.54 23.52 -27.89
C THR A 47 -9.83 24.53 -28.81
N GLU A 48 -10.23 25.78 -28.74
CA GLU A 48 -9.51 26.86 -29.48
C GLU A 48 -8.09 27.04 -28.93
N GLU A 49 -7.87 26.76 -27.66
CA GLU A 49 -6.60 26.97 -26.95
C GLU A 49 -5.69 25.72 -26.96
N GLY A 50 -6.26 24.54 -27.20
CA GLY A 50 -5.50 23.30 -27.16
C GLY A 50 -6.35 22.04 -26.93
N LEU A 51 -6.08 21.28 -25.89
CA LEU A 51 -6.75 20.02 -25.56
C LEU A 51 -7.28 20.03 -24.13
N GLU A 52 -8.57 19.76 -23.97
CA GLU A 52 -9.20 19.42 -22.70
C GLU A 52 -9.23 17.90 -22.55
N VAL A 53 -8.54 17.37 -21.52
CA VAL A 53 -8.27 15.93 -21.34
C VAL A 53 -8.85 15.45 -20.02
N HIS A 54 -9.88 14.60 -20.07
CA HIS A 54 -10.45 13.91 -18.91
C HIS A 54 -9.94 12.47 -18.86
N THR A 55 -9.18 12.12 -17.82
CA THR A 55 -8.56 10.79 -17.76
C THR A 55 -8.46 10.26 -16.32
N CYS A 56 -8.37 8.95 -16.19
CA CYS A 56 -8.32 8.26 -14.90
C CYS A 56 -6.87 8.09 -14.42
N THR A 57 -6.19 9.18 -14.06
CA THR A 57 -4.78 9.15 -13.65
C THR A 57 -4.57 9.48 -12.17
N GLN A 58 -3.53 8.85 -11.56
CA GLN A 58 -2.96 9.26 -10.26
C GLN A 58 -1.92 10.38 -10.40
N HIS A 59 -1.61 10.82 -11.64
CA HIS A 59 -0.51 11.75 -11.92
C HIS A 59 -0.86 12.63 -13.12
N MET A 60 -1.57 13.74 -12.87
CA MET A 60 -2.02 14.65 -13.93
C MET A 60 -0.84 15.28 -14.68
N ASP A 61 0.18 15.72 -13.96
CA ASP A 61 1.38 16.31 -14.56
C ASP A 61 2.07 15.34 -15.53
N ALA A 62 2.16 14.05 -15.18
CA ALA A 62 2.75 13.06 -16.10
C ALA A 62 1.93 12.92 -17.39
N VAL A 63 0.60 12.94 -17.33
CA VAL A 63 -0.24 12.90 -18.52
C VAL A 63 -0.02 14.15 -19.39
N GLN A 64 0.01 15.33 -18.77
CA GLN A 64 0.27 16.59 -19.44
C GLN A 64 1.64 16.61 -20.12
N LEU A 65 2.70 16.26 -19.38
CA LEU A 65 4.08 16.21 -19.85
C LEU A 65 4.26 15.18 -20.98
N MET A 66 3.73 13.97 -20.84
CA MET A 66 3.84 12.92 -21.86
C MET A 66 3.07 13.29 -23.13
N THR A 67 1.89 13.91 -22.98
CA THR A 67 1.13 14.43 -24.13
C THR A 67 1.90 15.55 -24.83
N SER A 68 2.41 16.52 -24.10
CA SER A 68 3.22 17.62 -24.61
C SER A 68 4.41 17.11 -25.45
N ARG A 69 5.18 16.17 -24.90
CA ARG A 69 6.34 15.58 -25.60
C ARG A 69 5.95 14.78 -26.85
N ALA A 70 4.90 13.97 -26.74
CA ALA A 70 4.46 13.11 -27.84
C ALA A 70 3.87 13.92 -29.02
N LEU A 71 3.09 14.96 -28.72
CA LEU A 71 2.42 15.78 -29.73
C LEU A 71 3.22 17.01 -30.13
N LYS A 72 4.35 17.30 -29.47
CA LYS A 72 5.15 18.53 -29.65
C LYS A 72 4.29 19.78 -29.44
N MET A 73 3.47 19.76 -28.41
CA MET A 73 2.56 20.84 -28.02
C MET A 73 3.01 21.39 -26.66
N ASP A 74 2.89 22.68 -26.44
CA ASP A 74 3.24 23.32 -25.19
C ASP A 74 2.31 22.81 -24.06
N GLN A 75 2.84 22.65 -22.83
CA GLN A 75 2.07 22.11 -21.71
C GLN A 75 0.86 22.97 -21.34
N ASN A 76 0.98 24.30 -21.45
CA ASN A 76 -0.11 25.25 -21.19
C ASN A 76 -1.28 25.20 -22.20
N LYS A 77 -1.19 24.34 -23.20
CA LYS A 77 -2.27 24.04 -24.16
C LYS A 77 -2.95 22.69 -23.87
N ILE A 78 -2.65 22.08 -22.75
CA ILE A 78 -3.16 20.75 -22.38
C ILE A 78 -3.72 20.82 -20.97
N ASP A 79 -5.05 20.83 -20.86
CA ASP A 79 -5.74 20.88 -19.58
C ASP A 79 -6.18 19.48 -19.17
N VAL A 80 -5.56 18.94 -18.13
CA VAL A 80 -5.87 17.61 -17.61
C VAL A 80 -6.80 17.72 -16.41
N HIS A 81 -7.94 17.04 -16.47
CA HIS A 81 -8.97 17.06 -15.43
C HIS A 81 -9.18 15.67 -14.84
N VAL A 82 -9.22 15.59 -13.50
CA VAL A 82 -9.54 14.38 -12.75
C VAL A 82 -10.48 14.72 -11.61
N ARG A 83 -11.67 14.11 -11.60
CA ARG A 83 -12.61 14.29 -10.49
C ARG A 83 -12.38 13.28 -9.37
N ARG A 84 -12.33 12.01 -9.70
CA ARG A 84 -12.03 10.86 -8.85
C ARG A 84 -11.82 9.61 -9.69
N LEU A 85 -11.23 8.57 -9.11
CA LEU A 85 -10.96 7.31 -9.79
C LEU A 85 -11.79 6.17 -9.19
N GLY A 86 -12.21 5.22 -10.03
CA GLY A 86 -12.82 3.96 -9.64
C GLY A 86 -11.80 2.88 -9.31
N GLY A 87 -10.89 3.20 -8.38
CA GLY A 87 -9.75 2.36 -8.01
C GLY A 87 -8.51 2.63 -8.86
N ALA A 88 -7.33 2.39 -8.29
CA ALA A 88 -6.06 2.64 -8.98
C ALA A 88 -4.93 1.72 -8.53
N TYR A 89 -4.66 1.60 -7.25
CA TYR A 89 -3.66 0.75 -6.59
C TYR A 89 -2.22 0.89 -7.13
N GLY A 90 -1.90 2.01 -7.80
CA GLY A 90 -0.59 2.29 -8.38
C GLY A 90 -0.53 2.18 -9.91
N MET A 91 -1.36 1.37 -10.58
CA MET A 91 -1.32 1.23 -12.05
C MET A 91 -1.53 2.55 -12.78
N LYS A 92 -2.43 3.39 -12.27
CA LYS A 92 -2.82 4.66 -12.91
C LYS A 92 -1.80 5.80 -12.70
N ILE A 93 -0.66 5.50 -12.08
CA ILE A 93 0.47 6.45 -11.98
C ILE A 93 1.06 6.71 -13.37
N SER A 94 1.46 5.64 -14.07
CA SER A 94 2.18 5.75 -15.35
C SER A 94 1.38 5.18 -16.53
N ARG A 95 0.62 4.11 -16.35
CA ARG A 95 0.00 3.36 -17.46
C ARG A 95 -1.14 4.12 -18.13
N THR A 96 -1.82 5.00 -17.43
CA THR A 96 -2.87 5.85 -18.00
C THR A 96 -2.32 6.84 -19.05
N SER A 97 -1.08 7.31 -18.88
CA SER A 97 -0.46 8.23 -19.85
C SER A 97 -0.41 7.66 -21.27
N GLN A 98 -0.22 6.33 -21.42
CA GLN A 98 -0.20 5.68 -22.74
C GLN A 98 -1.56 5.78 -23.44
N VAL A 99 -2.65 5.51 -22.69
CA VAL A 99 -4.02 5.61 -23.18
C VAL A 99 -4.38 7.06 -23.49
N ALA A 100 -3.99 7.98 -22.61
CA ALA A 100 -4.25 9.42 -22.80
C ALA A 100 -3.53 9.98 -24.02
N VAL A 101 -2.24 9.69 -24.21
CA VAL A 101 -1.48 10.15 -25.39
C VAL A 101 -2.10 9.62 -26.68
N ALA A 102 -2.51 8.37 -26.74
CA ALA A 102 -3.16 7.79 -27.90
C ALA A 102 -4.49 8.51 -28.22
N CYS A 103 -5.32 8.76 -27.20
CA CYS A 103 -6.57 9.49 -27.32
C CYS A 103 -6.34 10.93 -27.80
N ASN A 104 -5.37 11.63 -27.19
CA ASN A 104 -5.01 13.01 -27.48
C ASN A 104 -4.49 13.17 -28.92
N LEU A 105 -3.66 12.23 -29.40
CA LEU A 105 -3.16 12.22 -30.78
C LEU A 105 -4.31 12.14 -31.80
N VAL A 106 -5.28 11.26 -31.57
CA VAL A 106 -6.45 11.12 -32.46
C VAL A 106 -7.32 12.36 -32.41
N ALA A 107 -7.61 12.90 -31.23
CA ALA A 107 -8.40 14.11 -31.06
C ALA A 107 -7.77 15.31 -31.81
N MET A 108 -6.46 15.50 -31.63
CA MET A 108 -5.70 16.56 -32.31
C MET A 108 -5.70 16.40 -33.84
N LYS A 109 -5.38 15.19 -34.34
CA LYS A 109 -5.29 14.93 -35.78
C LYS A 109 -6.61 15.11 -36.54
N LEU A 110 -7.70 14.69 -35.92
CA LEU A 110 -9.03 14.74 -36.53
C LEU A 110 -9.77 16.02 -36.18
N ASN A 111 -9.26 16.82 -35.26
CA ASN A 111 -9.94 17.99 -34.69
C ASN A 111 -11.37 17.65 -34.24
N ARG A 112 -11.53 16.52 -33.52
CA ARG A 112 -12.80 16.03 -33.03
C ARG A 112 -12.63 15.39 -31.64
N PRO A 113 -13.66 15.42 -30.77
CA PRO A 113 -13.62 14.69 -29.52
C PRO A 113 -13.33 13.21 -29.74
N CYS A 114 -12.47 12.67 -28.90
CA CYS A 114 -12.09 11.26 -28.90
C CYS A 114 -12.32 10.65 -27.53
N ARG A 115 -12.76 9.40 -27.49
CA ARG A 115 -12.86 8.60 -26.28
C ARG A 115 -12.13 7.27 -26.46
N PHE A 116 -11.25 6.94 -25.52
CA PHE A 116 -10.57 5.66 -25.48
C PHE A 116 -10.88 4.95 -24.16
N ILE A 117 -11.51 3.78 -24.23
CA ILE A 117 -11.78 2.90 -23.08
C ILE A 117 -11.07 1.58 -23.36
N GLN A 118 -10.08 1.25 -22.55
CA GLN A 118 -9.36 -0.01 -22.69
C GLN A 118 -10.12 -1.12 -21.95
N PRO A 119 -10.56 -2.20 -22.65
CA PRO A 119 -11.27 -3.31 -22.02
C PRO A 119 -10.41 -4.02 -20.96
N LEU A 120 -11.05 -4.64 -19.96
CA LEU A 120 -10.39 -5.38 -18.90
C LEU A 120 -9.39 -6.41 -19.43
N THR A 121 -9.83 -7.25 -20.37
CA THR A 121 -8.97 -8.29 -20.99
C THR A 121 -7.72 -7.68 -21.63
N THR A 122 -7.88 -6.59 -22.37
CA THR A 122 -6.74 -5.88 -22.98
C THR A 122 -5.82 -5.29 -21.92
N THR A 123 -6.39 -4.67 -20.87
CA THR A 123 -5.59 -4.11 -19.78
C THR A 123 -4.80 -5.20 -19.06
N MET A 124 -5.41 -6.34 -18.75
CA MET A 124 -4.75 -7.45 -18.08
C MET A 124 -3.63 -8.08 -18.93
N ARG A 125 -3.78 -8.09 -20.25
CA ARG A 125 -2.75 -8.62 -21.15
C ARG A 125 -1.62 -7.63 -21.41
N ALA A 126 -1.94 -6.37 -21.67
CA ALA A 126 -0.98 -5.38 -22.13
C ALA A 126 -0.21 -4.67 -20.99
N VAL A 127 -0.82 -4.59 -19.81
CA VAL A 127 -0.23 -3.85 -18.68
C VAL A 127 0.45 -4.80 -17.71
N GLY A 128 1.62 -4.40 -17.20
CA GLY A 128 2.34 -5.12 -16.16
C GLY A 128 1.58 -5.18 -14.84
N LYS A 129 2.10 -5.96 -13.92
CA LYS A 129 1.50 -6.33 -12.64
C LYS A 129 2.43 -5.96 -11.50
N ARG A 130 2.08 -6.33 -10.26
CA ARG A 130 3.03 -6.39 -9.15
C ARG A 130 4.22 -7.23 -9.57
N LEU A 131 5.42 -6.81 -9.23
CA LEU A 131 6.64 -7.53 -9.56
C LEU A 131 6.65 -8.90 -8.87
N PRO A 132 6.73 -10.00 -9.63
CA PRO A 132 7.16 -11.26 -9.04
C PRO A 132 8.58 -11.12 -8.51
N CYS A 133 8.89 -11.79 -7.41
CA CYS A 133 10.26 -11.81 -6.91
C CYS A 133 10.66 -13.19 -6.38
N SER A 134 11.96 -13.46 -6.43
CA SER A 134 12.60 -14.62 -5.81
C SER A 134 13.66 -14.17 -4.85
N ASN A 135 13.76 -14.84 -3.72
CA ASN A 135 14.77 -14.58 -2.69
C ASN A 135 15.58 -15.84 -2.44
N ASP A 136 16.86 -15.80 -2.77
CA ASP A 136 17.84 -16.79 -2.37
C ASP A 136 18.50 -16.34 -1.07
N PHE A 137 18.43 -17.15 0.00
CA PHE A 137 19.03 -16.77 1.26
C PHE A 137 19.81 -17.90 1.95
N GLU A 138 20.80 -17.47 2.73
CA GLU A 138 21.51 -18.25 3.72
C GLU A 138 21.44 -17.53 5.06
N VAL A 139 20.90 -18.18 6.08
CA VAL A 139 20.83 -17.62 7.43
C VAL A 139 21.51 -18.54 8.43
N ALA A 140 22.38 -17.97 9.27
CA ALA A 140 23.03 -18.63 10.39
C ALA A 140 22.36 -18.20 11.70
N VAL A 141 22.02 -19.17 12.53
CA VAL A 141 21.30 -18.96 13.81
C VAL A 141 21.93 -19.74 14.95
N ASN A 142 21.72 -19.26 16.16
CA ASN A 142 22.06 -20.01 17.35
C ASN A 142 20.91 -20.96 17.79
N ASN A 143 21.09 -21.71 18.88
CA ASN A 143 20.08 -22.66 19.36
C ASN A 143 18.76 -22.02 19.79
N SER A 144 18.75 -20.73 20.09
CA SER A 144 17.55 -19.97 20.46
C SER A 144 16.89 -19.30 19.24
N GLY A 145 17.34 -19.59 18.02
CA GLY A 145 16.80 -19.00 16.80
C GLY A 145 17.22 -17.54 16.55
N VAL A 146 18.22 -17.03 17.29
CA VAL A 146 18.74 -15.66 17.08
C VAL A 146 19.67 -15.65 15.88
N ILE A 147 19.37 -14.79 14.93
CA ILE A 147 20.15 -14.60 13.69
C ILE A 147 21.55 -14.08 14.03
N GLN A 148 22.55 -14.77 13.55
CA GLN A 148 23.96 -14.39 13.65
C GLN A 148 24.40 -13.61 12.42
N TYR A 149 24.01 -14.07 11.25
CA TYR A 149 24.08 -13.34 9.98
C TYR A 149 23.04 -13.87 9.00
N ILE A 150 22.70 -13.06 8.03
CA ILE A 150 21.89 -13.47 6.88
C ILE A 150 22.48 -12.88 5.59
N ASN A 151 22.60 -13.70 4.56
CA ASN A 151 22.89 -13.30 3.19
C ASN A 151 21.59 -13.48 2.40
N THR A 152 21.11 -12.43 1.74
CA THR A 152 19.86 -12.48 0.98
C THR A 152 20.03 -11.76 -0.36
N ASP A 153 19.72 -12.46 -1.44
CA ASP A 153 19.71 -11.98 -2.81
C ASP A 153 18.28 -12.00 -3.35
N ILE A 154 17.68 -10.82 -3.56
CA ILE A 154 16.31 -10.67 -4.07
C ILE A 154 16.36 -10.30 -5.55
N TYR A 155 15.63 -11.05 -6.38
CA TYR A 155 15.51 -10.84 -7.80
C TYR A 155 14.07 -10.39 -8.12
N GLU A 156 13.92 -9.16 -8.60
CA GLU A 156 12.62 -8.58 -8.97
C GLU A 156 12.42 -8.65 -10.48
N ASP A 157 11.31 -9.26 -10.94
CA ASP A 157 10.94 -9.34 -12.34
C ASP A 157 10.27 -8.05 -12.82
N ASN A 158 10.97 -7.30 -13.66
CA ASN A 158 10.50 -6.04 -14.22
C ASN A 158 9.75 -6.20 -15.56
N GLY A 159 9.64 -7.43 -16.08
CA GLY A 159 9.14 -7.69 -17.42
C GLY A 159 10.16 -7.33 -18.50
N TYR A 160 9.70 -7.07 -19.73
CA TYR A 160 10.59 -6.88 -20.89
C TYR A 160 11.45 -5.60 -20.81
N MET A 161 11.06 -4.65 -19.99
CA MET A 161 11.73 -3.36 -19.84
C MET A 161 11.61 -2.82 -18.42
N LEU A 162 12.71 -2.28 -17.91
CA LEU A 162 12.70 -1.51 -16.66
C LEU A 162 12.06 -0.14 -16.92
N SER A 163 10.85 0.06 -16.45
CA SER A 163 10.11 1.31 -16.57
C SER A 163 9.97 2.07 -15.25
N GLU A 164 10.10 1.37 -14.13
CA GLU A 164 9.94 1.91 -12.76
C GLU A 164 10.97 1.27 -11.83
N LEU A 165 11.57 2.07 -10.94
CA LEU A 165 12.65 1.63 -10.04
C LEU A 165 12.05 1.14 -8.71
N LEU A 166 11.35 0.00 -8.72
CA LEU A 166 10.63 -0.51 -7.56
C LEU A 166 11.55 -1.18 -6.53
N ALA A 167 12.67 -1.74 -6.95
CA ALA A 167 13.67 -2.34 -6.08
C ALA A 167 14.13 -1.41 -4.94
N ASN A 168 14.21 -0.11 -5.22
CA ASN A 168 14.60 0.89 -4.22
C ASN A 168 13.60 1.02 -3.06
N PHE A 169 12.33 0.65 -3.26
CA PHE A 169 11.30 0.78 -2.23
C PHE A 169 11.43 -0.29 -1.13
N GLY A 170 12.10 -1.40 -1.42
CA GLY A 170 12.43 -2.41 -0.42
C GLY A 170 13.63 -2.06 0.47
N ASN A 171 14.48 -1.12 0.05
CA ASN A 171 15.77 -0.85 0.69
C ASN A 171 15.69 -0.45 2.17
N ASP A 172 14.62 0.21 2.59
CA ASP A 172 14.44 0.64 3.98
C ASP A 172 13.69 -0.38 4.86
N VAL A 173 13.13 -1.43 4.26
CA VAL A 173 12.25 -2.38 4.94
C VAL A 173 12.61 -3.86 4.71
N TYR A 174 13.71 -4.18 4.02
CA TYR A 174 14.08 -5.57 3.70
C TYR A 174 14.32 -6.45 4.94
N ASN A 175 14.72 -5.84 6.04
CA ASN A 175 14.87 -6.52 7.32
C ASN A 175 13.60 -6.46 8.19
N ASN A 176 12.50 -5.87 7.68
CA ASN A 176 11.29 -5.61 8.45
C ASN A 176 11.62 -4.87 9.77
N CYS A 177 11.26 -5.47 10.91
CA CYS A 177 11.53 -4.96 12.26
C CYS A 177 12.71 -5.63 12.96
N TYR A 178 13.48 -6.45 12.26
CA TYR A 178 14.57 -7.23 12.85
C TYR A 178 15.91 -6.50 12.83
N ASP A 179 16.89 -6.97 13.60
CA ASP A 179 18.20 -6.34 13.73
C ASP A 179 18.92 -6.25 12.37
N LYS A 180 18.90 -5.05 11.78
CA LYS A 180 19.50 -4.75 10.47
C LYS A 180 21.00 -5.05 10.43
N SER A 181 21.70 -4.98 11.56
CA SER A 181 23.15 -5.16 11.63
C SER A 181 23.63 -6.56 11.23
N LYS A 182 22.71 -7.53 11.16
CA LYS A 182 23.01 -8.93 10.80
C LYS A 182 22.80 -9.24 9.32
N TRP A 183 22.29 -8.29 8.52
CA TRP A 183 21.82 -8.54 7.16
C TRP A 183 22.82 -8.08 6.09
N ASN A 184 23.22 -9.01 5.23
CA ASN A 184 23.77 -8.72 3.92
C ASN A 184 22.63 -8.83 2.92
N TYR A 185 22.29 -7.72 2.27
CA TYR A 185 21.13 -7.63 1.37
C TYR A 185 21.58 -7.16 -0.01
N LYS A 186 21.15 -7.87 -1.04
CA LYS A 186 21.32 -7.45 -2.43
C LYS A 186 19.98 -7.55 -3.16
N CYS A 187 19.66 -6.54 -3.95
CA CYS A 187 18.49 -6.53 -4.80
C CYS A 187 18.87 -6.36 -6.26
N TYR A 188 18.24 -7.14 -7.11
CA TYR A 188 18.49 -7.22 -8.54
C TYR A 188 17.23 -6.96 -9.34
N ASN A 189 17.33 -6.13 -10.39
CA ASN A 189 16.33 -6.07 -11.45
C ASN A 189 16.59 -7.20 -12.45
N THR A 190 15.56 -7.95 -12.80
CA THR A 190 15.59 -8.96 -13.84
C THR A 190 14.62 -8.61 -14.96
N LEU A 191 14.98 -8.94 -16.21
CA LEU A 191 14.13 -8.73 -17.36
C LEU A 191 13.65 -10.07 -17.90
N THR A 192 12.36 -10.15 -18.20
CA THR A 192 11.68 -11.32 -18.76
C THR A 192 10.84 -10.94 -19.97
N ASP A 193 10.17 -11.91 -20.61
CA ASP A 193 9.34 -11.67 -21.78
C ASP A 193 7.89 -11.27 -21.44
N THR A 194 7.61 -10.89 -20.19
CA THR A 194 6.30 -10.41 -19.76
C THR A 194 6.13 -8.91 -19.96
N ALA A 195 4.90 -8.40 -19.86
CA ALA A 195 4.66 -6.97 -19.89
C ALA A 195 5.42 -6.26 -18.74
N SER A 196 5.93 -5.05 -19.01
CA SER A 196 6.70 -4.28 -18.01
C SER A 196 5.88 -4.05 -16.74
N ASN A 197 6.36 -4.61 -15.63
CA ASN A 197 5.69 -4.56 -14.33
C ASN A 197 5.66 -3.15 -13.74
N THR A 198 4.74 -2.89 -12.80
CA THR A 198 4.42 -1.55 -12.33
C THR A 198 4.02 -1.55 -10.85
N PHE A 199 3.87 -0.35 -10.28
CA PHE A 199 3.39 -0.15 -8.92
C PHE A 199 2.08 -0.92 -8.67
N CYS A 200 2.03 -1.69 -7.59
CA CYS A 200 0.81 -2.28 -7.06
C CYS A 200 0.88 -2.20 -5.54
N ARG A 201 -0.08 -1.56 -4.90
CA ARG A 201 -0.20 -1.28 -3.44
C ARG A 201 0.88 -1.97 -2.58
N SER A 202 1.70 -1.20 -1.86
CA SER A 202 2.92 -1.65 -1.15
C SER A 202 4.04 -2.18 -2.08
N PRO A 203 4.36 -1.48 -3.20
CA PRO A 203 5.36 -1.97 -4.15
C PRO A 203 6.74 -2.06 -3.51
N GLY A 204 7.46 -3.16 -3.72
CA GLY A 204 8.77 -3.42 -3.12
C GLY A 204 8.71 -3.67 -1.61
N THR A 205 7.84 -2.99 -0.87
CA THR A 205 7.73 -3.15 0.59
C THR A 205 7.06 -4.46 0.98
N LEU A 206 5.96 -4.85 0.31
CA LEU A 206 5.30 -6.13 0.57
C LEU A 206 6.25 -7.29 0.34
N GLU A 207 6.93 -7.30 -0.80
CA GLU A 207 7.80 -8.37 -1.22
C GLU A 207 8.96 -8.56 -0.22
N ASN A 208 9.61 -7.48 0.16
CA ASN A 208 10.74 -7.52 1.08
C ASN A 208 10.33 -7.90 2.52
N ILE A 209 9.26 -7.31 3.03
CA ILE A 209 8.74 -7.62 4.37
C ILE A 209 8.28 -9.09 4.44
N ALA A 210 7.57 -9.58 3.41
CA ALA A 210 7.14 -10.96 3.35
C ALA A 210 8.33 -11.93 3.30
N MET A 211 9.41 -11.60 2.58
CA MET A 211 10.62 -12.41 2.53
C MET A 211 11.30 -12.47 3.91
N ALA A 212 11.39 -11.35 4.62
CA ALA A 212 11.93 -11.32 5.98
C ALA A 212 11.10 -12.21 6.93
N GLU A 213 9.77 -12.04 6.94
CA GLU A 213 8.86 -12.84 7.76
C GLU A 213 8.97 -14.35 7.43
N TRP A 214 9.19 -14.69 6.16
CA TRP A 214 9.36 -16.07 5.70
C TRP A 214 10.63 -16.71 6.25
N VAL A 215 11.72 -15.96 6.31
CA VAL A 215 12.98 -16.43 6.93
C VAL A 215 12.75 -16.77 8.40
N LEU A 216 12.09 -15.88 9.16
CA LEU A 216 11.80 -16.11 10.58
C LEU A 216 10.88 -17.31 10.79
N GLU A 217 9.88 -17.49 9.93
CA GLU A 217 9.00 -18.65 9.95
C GLU A 217 9.79 -19.94 9.71
N GLN A 218 10.70 -19.97 8.71
CA GLN A 218 11.51 -21.13 8.43
C GLN A 218 12.47 -21.47 9.58
N ILE A 219 13.11 -20.49 10.22
CA ILE A 219 13.95 -20.69 11.40
C ILE A 219 13.18 -21.41 12.50
N SER A 220 11.93 -20.99 12.76
CA SER A 220 11.10 -21.60 13.82
C SER A 220 10.82 -23.08 13.56
N TYR A 221 10.53 -23.46 12.32
CA TYR A 221 10.33 -24.87 11.95
C TYR A 221 11.62 -25.67 12.05
N GLU A 222 12.70 -25.17 11.49
CA GLU A 222 13.99 -25.86 11.43
C GLU A 222 14.61 -26.13 12.82
N LEU A 223 14.23 -25.33 13.83
CA LEU A 223 14.71 -25.45 15.21
C LEU A 223 13.63 -25.96 16.18
N ASP A 224 12.41 -26.21 15.72
CA ASP A 224 11.24 -26.56 16.53
C ASP A 224 10.96 -25.56 17.66
N LEU A 225 11.01 -24.27 17.32
CA LEU A 225 10.78 -23.15 18.24
C LEU A 225 9.42 -22.50 17.97
N ASP A 226 8.89 -21.79 18.99
CA ASP A 226 7.69 -20.96 18.80
C ASP A 226 7.97 -19.83 17.80
N PRO A 227 7.17 -19.69 16.72
CA PRO A 227 7.41 -18.68 15.70
C PRO A 227 7.33 -17.24 16.18
N LEU A 228 6.51 -16.95 17.20
CA LEU A 228 6.43 -15.61 17.77
C LEU A 228 7.67 -15.31 18.62
N GLU A 229 8.13 -16.26 19.41
CA GLU A 229 9.32 -16.09 20.24
C GLU A 229 10.58 -15.91 19.39
N VAL A 230 10.70 -16.63 18.27
CA VAL A 230 11.79 -16.41 17.28
C VAL A 230 11.76 -14.99 16.75
N ARG A 231 10.57 -14.45 16.40
CA ARG A 231 10.42 -13.07 15.95
C ARG A 231 10.83 -12.06 17.04
N LEU A 232 10.32 -12.25 18.25
CA LEU A 232 10.63 -11.36 19.38
C LEU A 232 12.12 -11.36 19.76
N ALA A 233 12.78 -12.52 19.67
CA ALA A 233 14.21 -12.65 19.94
C ALA A 233 15.11 -11.95 18.92
N ASN A 234 14.60 -11.73 17.70
CA ASN A 234 15.33 -11.07 16.63
C ASN A 234 14.93 -9.60 16.40
N LEU A 235 14.00 -9.05 17.20
CA LEU A 235 13.62 -7.63 17.07
C LEU A 235 14.83 -6.71 17.25
N ASP A 236 14.91 -5.69 16.42
CA ASP A 236 15.85 -4.59 16.63
C ASP A 236 15.51 -3.89 17.96
N THR A 237 16.50 -3.71 18.80
CA THR A 237 16.32 -3.16 20.17
C THR A 237 15.76 -1.74 20.17
N LYS A 238 15.86 -1.00 19.07
CA LYS A 238 15.24 0.32 18.93
C LYS A 238 13.72 0.29 18.72
N TYR A 239 13.12 -0.88 18.42
CA TYR A 239 11.68 -1.05 18.15
C TYR A 239 10.94 -1.72 19.32
N ASN A 240 11.21 -1.28 20.55
CA ASN A 240 10.57 -1.84 21.77
C ASN A 240 9.03 -1.75 21.75
N GLU A 241 8.51 -0.85 20.97
CA GLU A 241 7.07 -0.65 20.76
C GLU A 241 6.38 -1.88 20.21
N LEU A 242 7.05 -2.66 19.37
CA LEU A 242 6.48 -3.90 18.83
C LEU A 242 6.23 -4.96 19.90
N LYS A 243 7.00 -4.96 20.98
CA LYS A 243 6.73 -5.83 22.13
C LYS A 243 5.42 -5.44 22.81
N GLU A 244 5.21 -4.12 23.05
CA GLU A 244 3.96 -3.60 23.61
C GLU A 244 2.76 -3.91 22.70
N ILE A 245 2.91 -3.67 21.38
CA ILE A 245 1.87 -3.95 20.38
C ILE A 245 1.51 -5.43 20.37
N THR A 246 2.52 -6.30 20.40
CA THR A 246 2.33 -7.76 20.41
C THR A 246 1.61 -8.23 21.68
N GLU A 247 2.02 -7.78 22.87
CA GLU A 247 1.35 -8.14 24.13
C GLU A 247 -0.08 -7.59 24.20
N THR A 248 -0.30 -6.37 23.67
CA THR A 248 -1.65 -5.80 23.55
C THR A 248 -2.52 -6.67 22.64
N LEU A 249 -1.99 -7.10 21.50
CA LEU A 249 -2.72 -7.95 20.56
C LEU A 249 -2.99 -9.34 21.15
N LYS A 250 -2.01 -9.96 21.83
CA LYS A 250 -2.19 -11.24 22.55
C LYS A 250 -3.35 -11.16 23.55
N THR A 251 -3.42 -10.06 24.30
CA THR A 251 -4.47 -9.83 25.29
C THR A 251 -5.84 -9.63 24.62
N ASN A 252 -5.94 -8.74 23.64
CA ASN A 252 -7.19 -8.42 22.94
C ASN A 252 -7.75 -9.62 22.18
N ALA A 253 -6.86 -10.44 21.63
CA ALA A 253 -7.21 -11.64 20.87
C ALA A 253 -7.44 -12.89 21.71
N ASN A 254 -7.24 -12.85 23.02
CA ASN A 254 -7.25 -14.03 23.91
C ASN A 254 -6.31 -15.15 23.40
N TYR A 255 -5.09 -14.79 23.01
CA TYR A 255 -4.17 -15.68 22.30
C TYR A 255 -3.95 -17.02 23.00
N THR A 256 -3.66 -17.01 24.31
CA THR A 256 -3.35 -18.23 25.06
C THR A 256 -4.50 -19.24 25.04
N THR A 257 -5.74 -18.78 25.20
CA THR A 257 -6.94 -19.63 25.14
C THR A 257 -7.13 -20.18 23.72
N ARG A 258 -7.06 -19.31 22.71
CA ARG A 258 -7.22 -19.72 21.30
C ARG A 258 -6.12 -20.68 20.85
N ARG A 259 -4.89 -20.48 21.31
CA ARG A 259 -3.80 -21.42 21.02
C ARG A 259 -4.12 -22.82 21.53
N ALA A 260 -4.57 -22.92 22.79
CA ALA A 260 -4.97 -24.20 23.36
C ALA A 260 -6.18 -24.84 22.64
N GLU A 261 -7.15 -24.03 22.22
CA GLU A 261 -8.30 -24.49 21.44
C GLU A 261 -7.88 -25.02 20.05
N VAL A 262 -6.96 -24.35 19.36
CA VAL A 262 -6.42 -24.81 18.07
C VAL A 262 -5.64 -26.11 18.24
N ASP A 263 -4.81 -26.22 19.26
CA ASP A 263 -4.06 -27.46 19.55
C ASP A 263 -5.00 -28.62 19.85
N LYS A 264 -6.03 -28.38 20.67
CA LYS A 264 -7.08 -29.39 20.97
C LYS A 264 -7.82 -29.78 19.68
N PHE A 265 -8.27 -28.81 18.89
CA PHE A 265 -8.96 -29.06 17.62
C PHE A 265 -8.11 -29.94 16.68
N ASN A 266 -6.83 -29.63 16.54
CA ASN A 266 -5.92 -30.38 15.68
C ASN A 266 -5.69 -31.83 16.16
N ASN A 267 -5.71 -32.05 17.45
CA ASN A 267 -5.61 -33.41 18.02
C ASN A 267 -6.90 -34.25 17.85
N GLU A 268 -8.05 -33.59 17.90
CA GLU A 268 -9.37 -34.26 17.80
C GLU A 268 -9.84 -34.46 16.35
N ASN A 269 -9.30 -33.69 15.38
CA ASN A 269 -9.75 -33.70 13.97
C ASN A 269 -8.65 -34.16 13.04
N ARG A 270 -8.89 -35.22 12.28
CA ARG A 270 -7.95 -35.76 11.31
C ARG A 270 -7.98 -34.97 9.97
N TRP A 271 -9.17 -34.64 9.48
CA TRP A 271 -9.38 -34.13 8.12
C TRP A 271 -9.55 -32.64 8.03
N LYS A 272 -9.68 -31.98 9.19
CA LYS A 272 -9.65 -30.52 9.30
C LYS A 272 -8.57 -30.13 10.26
N LYS A 273 -7.81 -29.11 9.91
CA LYS A 273 -6.72 -28.60 10.76
C LYS A 273 -6.79 -27.07 10.81
N LYS A 274 -6.35 -26.53 11.93
CA LYS A 274 -6.27 -25.09 12.15
C LYS A 274 -4.83 -24.62 12.30
N GLY A 275 -4.58 -23.39 11.89
CA GLY A 275 -3.36 -22.67 12.19
C GLY A 275 -3.66 -21.32 12.83
N LEU A 276 -2.80 -20.88 13.72
CA LEU A 276 -2.88 -19.61 14.44
C LEU A 276 -1.49 -18.98 14.48
N ARG A 277 -1.28 -17.90 13.69
CA ARG A 277 0.04 -17.30 13.49
C ARG A 277 0.05 -15.79 13.67
N PHE A 278 1.20 -15.30 14.10
CA PHE A 278 1.53 -13.87 14.10
C PHE A 278 2.37 -13.48 12.91
N ALA A 279 2.20 -12.24 12.45
CA ALA A 279 3.17 -11.49 11.66
C ALA A 279 3.41 -10.14 12.32
N LEU A 280 4.65 -9.67 12.27
CA LEU A 280 5.04 -8.35 12.78
C LEU A 280 5.37 -7.42 11.63
N LEU A 281 5.22 -6.13 11.86
CA LEU A 281 5.46 -5.12 10.83
C LEU A 281 6.20 -3.91 11.36
N ARG A 282 7.23 -3.54 10.63
CA ARG A 282 7.70 -2.17 10.50
C ARG A 282 7.62 -1.76 9.04
N TRP A 283 6.89 -0.70 8.77
CA TRP A 283 6.76 -0.14 7.43
C TRP A 283 7.12 1.34 7.48
N THR A 284 7.77 1.85 6.44
CA THR A 284 8.10 3.27 6.30
C THR A 284 7.62 3.77 4.95
N PRO A 285 7.02 4.98 4.86
CA PRO A 285 6.63 5.56 3.59
C PRO A 285 7.86 5.82 2.71
N VAL A 286 7.70 5.58 1.41
CA VAL A 286 8.75 5.76 0.42
C VAL A 286 8.39 6.90 -0.51
N GLY A 287 9.38 7.75 -0.81
CA GLY A 287 9.25 8.86 -1.75
C GLY A 287 8.82 10.17 -1.10
N GLY A 288 8.88 11.22 -1.91
CA GLY A 288 8.45 12.56 -1.56
C GLY A 288 7.53 13.12 -2.64
N GLN A 289 6.80 14.18 -2.32
CA GLN A 289 5.80 14.77 -3.21
C GLN A 289 5.86 16.29 -3.17
N THR A 290 5.67 16.91 -4.35
CA THR A 290 5.27 18.31 -4.46
C THR A 290 3.79 18.37 -4.77
N LEU A 291 3.08 19.29 -4.16
CA LEU A 291 1.67 19.52 -4.47
C LEU A 291 1.23 20.94 -4.11
N ASP A 292 0.19 21.37 -4.80
CA ASP A 292 -0.48 22.63 -4.60
C ASP A 292 -1.86 22.44 -4.00
N VAL A 293 -2.24 23.38 -3.12
CA VAL A 293 -3.59 23.52 -2.57
C VAL A 293 -4.01 24.96 -2.73
N ASN A 294 -5.18 25.21 -3.27
CA ASN A 294 -5.80 26.53 -3.31
C ASN A 294 -7.09 26.51 -2.50
N LEU A 295 -7.29 27.56 -1.69
CA LEU A 295 -8.47 27.78 -0.88
C LEU A 295 -9.03 29.16 -1.18
N SER A 296 -10.34 29.24 -1.44
CA SER A 296 -11.04 30.50 -1.68
C SER A 296 -12.32 30.56 -0.86
N VAL A 297 -12.61 31.72 -0.27
CA VAL A 297 -13.85 31.97 0.47
C VAL A 297 -14.74 32.90 -0.33
N TYR A 298 -16.00 32.53 -0.51
CA TYR A 298 -16.98 33.36 -1.18
C TYR A 298 -17.53 34.41 -0.19
N HIS A 299 -17.41 35.68 -0.55
CA HIS A 299 -17.76 36.77 0.36
C HIS A 299 -19.26 36.89 0.67
N GLY A 300 -20.12 36.41 -0.26
CA GLY A 300 -21.56 36.56 -0.13
C GLY A 300 -22.23 35.62 0.88
N ASP A 301 -21.64 34.46 1.17
CA ASP A 301 -22.23 33.46 2.06
C ASP A 301 -21.21 32.73 2.97
N GLY A 302 -19.94 33.09 2.87
CA GLY A 302 -18.87 32.49 3.64
C GLY A 302 -18.54 31.03 3.27
N THR A 303 -19.07 30.52 2.17
CA THR A 303 -18.72 29.16 1.73
C THR A 303 -17.27 29.09 1.22
N VAL A 304 -16.64 27.93 1.36
CA VAL A 304 -15.24 27.70 1.05
C VAL A 304 -15.11 26.67 -0.06
N VAL A 305 -14.25 26.94 -1.02
CA VAL A 305 -13.84 25.97 -2.02
C VAL A 305 -12.36 25.65 -1.87
N ILE A 306 -12.04 24.36 -1.97
CA ILE A 306 -10.67 23.85 -2.00
C ILE A 306 -10.44 23.12 -3.33
N THR A 307 -9.28 23.36 -3.92
CA THR A 307 -8.72 22.56 -5.03
C THR A 307 -7.31 22.14 -4.65
N HIS A 308 -6.90 20.96 -5.09
CA HIS A 308 -5.54 20.45 -4.80
C HIS A 308 -5.09 19.46 -5.89
N SER A 309 -3.78 19.23 -6.00
CA SER A 309 -3.23 18.29 -6.99
C SER A 309 -3.32 16.80 -6.60
N GLY A 310 -3.71 16.47 -5.37
CA GLY A 310 -3.94 15.09 -4.94
C GLY A 310 -5.21 14.49 -5.54
N ILE A 311 -5.19 13.20 -5.87
CA ILE A 311 -6.30 12.52 -6.56
C ILE A 311 -7.08 11.64 -5.58
N GLU A 312 -8.42 11.76 -5.59
CA GLU A 312 -9.33 10.89 -4.85
C GLU A 312 -9.52 9.56 -5.61
N MET A 313 -9.20 8.44 -4.96
CA MET A 313 -9.34 7.10 -5.53
C MET A 313 -9.98 6.10 -4.55
N GLY A 314 -10.66 6.61 -3.50
CA GLY A 314 -11.31 5.84 -2.45
C GLY A 314 -10.60 5.90 -1.09
N GLN A 315 -9.45 6.59 -0.98
CA GLN A 315 -8.71 6.76 0.28
C GLN A 315 -9.22 7.92 1.15
N GLY A 316 -10.24 8.66 0.70
CA GLY A 316 -10.89 9.72 1.46
C GLY A 316 -10.07 11.00 1.61
N ILE A 317 -9.16 11.29 0.68
CA ILE A 317 -8.33 12.50 0.69
C ILE A 317 -9.17 13.77 0.72
N ASN A 318 -10.26 13.82 -0.07
CA ASN A 318 -11.18 14.95 -0.12
C ASN A 318 -11.89 15.15 1.21
N THR A 319 -12.39 14.08 1.82
CA THR A 319 -13.06 14.13 3.13
C THR A 319 -12.11 14.62 4.21
N LYS A 320 -10.87 14.10 4.27
CA LYS A 320 -9.86 14.55 5.23
C LYS A 320 -9.49 16.02 5.01
N ALA A 321 -9.38 16.49 3.76
CA ALA A 321 -9.12 17.90 3.45
C ALA A 321 -10.23 18.82 3.96
N VAL A 322 -11.51 18.46 3.74
CA VAL A 322 -12.67 19.20 4.27
C VAL A 322 -12.66 19.24 5.80
N GLN A 323 -12.44 18.10 6.46
CA GLN A 323 -12.40 18.02 7.92
C GLN A 323 -11.27 18.88 8.53
N ILE A 324 -10.08 18.88 7.93
CA ILE A 324 -8.97 19.71 8.36
C ILE A 324 -9.30 21.20 8.23
N CYS A 325 -9.87 21.60 7.10
CA CYS A 325 -10.30 22.99 6.88
C CYS A 325 -11.38 23.42 7.87
N ALA A 326 -12.42 22.61 8.04
CA ALA A 326 -13.51 22.87 9.00
C ALA A 326 -12.98 23.04 10.44
N TYR A 327 -12.08 22.15 10.84
CA TYR A 327 -11.47 22.19 12.17
C TYR A 327 -10.65 23.47 12.41
N LEU A 328 -9.87 23.91 11.42
CA LEU A 328 -9.00 25.07 11.55
C LEU A 328 -9.78 26.38 11.47
N LEU A 329 -10.70 26.52 10.53
CA LEU A 329 -11.53 27.72 10.36
C LEU A 329 -12.69 27.78 11.36
N LYS A 330 -12.98 26.67 12.07
CA LYS A 330 -14.10 26.53 13.02
C LYS A 330 -15.46 26.76 12.37
N ILE A 331 -15.66 26.24 11.16
CA ILE A 331 -16.91 26.32 10.41
C ILE A 331 -17.47 24.91 10.15
N PRO A 332 -18.80 24.78 9.89
CA PRO A 332 -19.40 23.49 9.53
C PRO A 332 -18.79 22.90 8.25
N VAL A 333 -18.70 21.57 8.19
CA VAL A 333 -18.16 20.85 7.01
C VAL A 333 -19.00 21.09 5.75
N GLU A 334 -20.28 21.35 5.89
CA GLU A 334 -21.23 21.64 4.82
C GLU A 334 -20.94 22.94 4.08
N LYS A 335 -20.20 23.86 4.70
CA LYS A 335 -19.74 25.11 4.06
C LYS A 335 -18.52 24.93 3.17
N ILE A 336 -17.92 23.74 3.15
CA ILE A 336 -16.66 23.48 2.42
C ILE A 336 -16.91 22.48 1.29
N GLN A 337 -16.45 22.82 0.08
CA GLN A 337 -16.56 21.96 -1.08
C GLN A 337 -15.20 21.75 -1.75
N ILE A 338 -14.89 20.48 -2.11
CA ILE A 338 -13.78 20.18 -3.01
C ILE A 338 -14.27 20.27 -4.45
N LYS A 339 -13.58 21.00 -5.29
CA LYS A 339 -13.81 21.03 -6.75
C LYS A 339 -12.97 19.99 -7.46
N ALA A 340 -13.27 19.73 -8.72
CA ALA A 340 -12.46 18.82 -9.54
C ALA A 340 -11.02 19.33 -9.63
N ASN A 341 -10.09 18.40 -9.59
CA ASN A 341 -8.67 18.69 -9.73
C ASN A 341 -8.31 18.81 -11.21
N ASP A 342 -7.52 19.82 -11.53
CA ASP A 342 -7.01 20.05 -12.88
C ASP A 342 -5.61 20.69 -12.88
N THR A 343 -4.96 20.67 -14.04
CA THR A 343 -3.64 21.26 -14.23
C THR A 343 -3.66 22.77 -14.46
N ILE A 344 -4.84 23.40 -14.52
CA ILE A 344 -4.99 24.85 -14.65
C ILE A 344 -4.78 25.49 -13.28
N ILE A 345 -5.45 24.95 -12.25
CA ILE A 345 -5.46 25.50 -10.89
C ILE A 345 -4.33 24.91 -10.04
N ALA A 346 -3.99 23.65 -10.24
CA ALA A 346 -2.96 22.94 -9.48
C ALA A 346 -1.96 22.23 -10.43
N PRO A 347 -1.15 23.01 -11.18
CA PRO A 347 -0.11 22.46 -12.07
C PRO A 347 1.04 21.85 -11.25
N ASN A 348 1.91 21.08 -11.92
CA ASN A 348 3.14 20.51 -11.34
C ASN A 348 2.91 19.59 -10.13
N GLY A 349 1.67 19.12 -9.95
CA GLY A 349 1.34 18.19 -8.87
C GLY A 349 1.95 16.82 -9.11
N TYR A 350 2.74 16.33 -8.15
CA TYR A 350 3.37 15.02 -8.23
C TYR A 350 2.37 13.87 -8.05
N VAL A 351 2.85 12.64 -8.09
CA VAL A 351 2.02 11.43 -8.03
C VAL A 351 1.21 11.32 -6.74
N THR A 352 -0.05 10.88 -6.82
CA THR A 352 -0.81 10.41 -5.67
C THR A 352 -0.48 8.94 -5.41
N GLY A 353 0.35 8.68 -4.39
CA GLY A 353 0.87 7.34 -4.08
C GLY A 353 1.67 7.31 -2.79
N GLY A 354 2.23 6.15 -2.44
CA GLY A 354 3.09 5.96 -1.28
C GLY A 354 2.39 6.17 0.08
N SER A 355 1.06 6.19 0.10
CA SER A 355 0.21 6.41 1.28
C SER A 355 0.47 7.72 2.04
N ILE A 356 1.12 8.72 1.41
CA ILE A 356 1.50 10.01 2.04
C ILE A 356 0.72 11.21 1.48
N THR A 357 0.00 11.09 0.37
CA THR A 357 -0.61 12.24 -0.30
C THR A 357 -1.68 12.92 0.54
N SER A 358 -2.49 12.16 1.31
CA SER A 358 -3.52 12.74 2.18
C SER A 358 -2.92 13.66 3.25
N GLN A 359 -1.79 13.29 3.86
CA GLN A 359 -1.13 14.15 4.85
C GLN A 359 -0.51 15.40 4.19
N ASN A 360 0.03 15.29 2.98
CA ASN A 360 0.61 16.43 2.27
C ASN A 360 -0.48 17.42 1.81
N VAL A 361 -1.63 16.93 1.30
CA VAL A 361 -2.80 17.77 1.04
C VAL A 361 -3.26 18.45 2.33
N GLY A 362 -3.34 17.72 3.45
CA GLY A 362 -3.68 18.30 4.76
C GLY A 362 -2.74 19.42 5.17
N ARG A 363 -1.43 19.30 4.91
CA ARG A 363 -0.45 20.39 5.15
C ARG A 363 -0.72 21.61 4.29
N GLY A 364 -0.99 21.42 3.00
CA GLY A 364 -1.34 22.51 2.10
C GLY A 364 -2.61 23.23 2.56
N VAL A 365 -3.66 22.46 2.94
CA VAL A 365 -4.90 23.01 3.50
C VAL A 365 -4.62 23.81 4.79
N LYS A 366 -3.80 23.24 5.68
CA LYS A 366 -3.41 23.94 6.93
C LYS A 366 -2.75 25.27 6.63
N ARG A 367 -1.80 25.34 5.70
CA ARG A 367 -1.15 26.59 5.27
C ARG A 367 -2.14 27.61 4.74
N CYS A 368 -3.05 27.18 3.87
CA CYS A 368 -4.08 28.06 3.36
C CYS A 368 -4.95 28.64 4.49
N CYS A 369 -5.37 27.80 5.43
CA CYS A 369 -6.17 28.23 6.56
C CYS A 369 -5.38 29.22 7.48
N GLU A 370 -4.11 28.94 7.76
CA GLU A 370 -3.26 29.81 8.59
C GLU A 370 -3.06 31.17 7.93
N GLN A 371 -2.73 31.23 6.63
CA GLN A 371 -2.62 32.48 5.87
C GLN A 371 -3.92 33.30 5.87
N LEU A 372 -5.06 32.61 5.73
CA LEU A 372 -6.36 33.27 5.76
C LEU A 372 -6.67 33.83 7.15
N LEU A 373 -6.47 33.04 8.20
CA LEU A 373 -6.71 33.46 9.59
C LEU A 373 -5.82 34.65 9.98
N GLU A 374 -4.52 34.64 9.60
CA GLU A 374 -3.61 35.77 9.83
C GLU A 374 -4.15 37.07 9.25
N ARG A 375 -4.82 37.01 8.08
CA ARG A 375 -5.45 38.19 7.46
C ARG A 375 -6.80 38.57 8.08
N LEU A 376 -7.55 37.59 8.59
CA LEU A 376 -8.87 37.80 9.19
C LEU A 376 -8.80 38.23 10.65
N ASP A 377 -7.79 37.84 11.43
CA ASP A 377 -7.68 38.12 12.85
C ASP A 377 -7.70 39.64 13.18
N PRO A 378 -7.00 40.54 12.44
CA PRO A 378 -7.10 41.96 12.66
C PRO A 378 -8.50 42.54 12.42
N VAL A 379 -9.24 42.00 11.46
CA VAL A 379 -10.63 42.39 11.18
C VAL A 379 -11.54 41.93 12.29
N LYS A 380 -11.40 40.67 12.69
CA LYS A 380 -12.17 40.09 13.79
C LYS A 380 -11.99 40.85 15.12
N ALA A 381 -10.78 41.30 15.38
CA ALA A 381 -10.48 42.07 16.61
C ALA A 381 -11.21 43.44 16.69
N GLN A 382 -11.71 43.94 15.57
CA GLN A 382 -12.48 45.20 15.50
C GLN A 382 -13.99 44.98 15.55
N MET A 383 -14.45 43.74 15.66
CA MET A 383 -15.87 43.36 15.67
C MET A 383 -16.26 42.75 17.01
N ASP A 384 -17.53 42.92 17.40
CA ASP A 384 -18.07 42.31 18.62
C ASP A 384 -18.63 40.93 18.32
N ASN A 385 -17.82 39.91 18.59
CA ASN A 385 -18.17 38.48 18.43
C ASN A 385 -18.89 38.11 17.11
N PRO A 386 -18.30 38.43 15.93
CA PRO A 386 -18.95 38.22 14.65
C PRO A 386 -19.15 36.73 14.34
N THR A 387 -20.24 36.42 13.63
CA THR A 387 -20.38 35.14 12.92
C THR A 387 -19.32 35.03 11.82
N TRP A 388 -19.11 33.84 11.32
CA TRP A 388 -18.19 33.61 10.19
C TRP A 388 -18.59 34.46 8.99
N GLU A 389 -19.87 34.46 8.62
CA GLU A 389 -20.42 35.20 7.49
C GLU A 389 -20.20 36.70 7.62
N GLU A 390 -20.51 37.27 8.79
CA GLU A 390 -20.27 38.70 9.08
C GLU A 390 -18.80 39.07 9.00
N LEU A 391 -17.92 38.22 9.52
CA LEU A 391 -16.47 38.42 9.45
C LEU A 391 -16.02 38.46 7.98
N ILE A 392 -16.48 37.50 7.16
CA ILE A 392 -16.07 37.39 5.74
C ILE A 392 -16.59 38.59 4.92
N VAL A 393 -17.86 38.99 5.10
CA VAL A 393 -18.41 40.17 4.43
C VAL A 393 -17.63 41.45 4.81
N ASN A 394 -17.33 41.61 6.09
CA ASN A 394 -16.59 42.78 6.56
C ASN A 394 -15.13 42.79 6.06
N ALA A 395 -14.47 41.64 6.09
CA ALA A 395 -13.13 41.48 5.54
C ALA A 395 -13.08 41.81 4.04
N PHE A 396 -14.07 41.36 3.26
CA PHE A 396 -14.18 41.69 1.85
C PHE A 396 -14.35 43.21 1.63
N ASN A 397 -15.22 43.88 2.40
CA ASN A 397 -15.44 45.33 2.33
C ASN A 397 -14.18 46.14 2.68
N LEU A 398 -13.31 45.56 3.52
CA LEU A 398 -12.00 46.12 3.86
C LEU A 398 -10.88 45.74 2.88
N ASN A 399 -11.23 45.11 1.74
CA ASN A 399 -10.31 44.64 0.70
C ASN A 399 -9.30 43.60 1.19
N VAL A 400 -9.67 42.74 2.14
CA VAL A 400 -8.85 41.60 2.57
C VAL A 400 -8.94 40.51 1.49
N ASP A 401 -7.79 39.99 1.10
CA ASP A 401 -7.72 38.88 0.18
C ASP A 401 -8.24 37.56 0.83
N LEU A 402 -9.31 37.00 0.27
CA LEU A 402 -10.00 35.80 0.72
C LEU A 402 -9.52 34.54 0.01
N GLN A 403 -8.40 34.59 -0.72
CA GLN A 403 -7.77 33.46 -1.36
C GLN A 403 -6.43 33.13 -0.70
N ALA A 404 -6.09 31.86 -0.66
CA ALA A 404 -4.82 31.38 -0.11
C ALA A 404 -4.25 30.24 -0.97
N HIS A 405 -2.93 30.17 -1.05
CA HIS A 405 -2.20 29.13 -1.75
C HIS A 405 -1.20 28.45 -0.82
N GLY A 406 -1.25 27.14 -0.76
CA GLY A 406 -0.37 26.30 0.04
C GLY A 406 0.45 25.35 -0.82
N PHE A 407 1.71 25.66 -1.05
CA PHE A 407 2.65 24.77 -1.71
C PHE A 407 3.32 23.84 -0.67
N VAL A 408 3.39 22.55 -0.98
CA VAL A 408 4.14 21.55 -0.20
C VAL A 408 5.30 21.06 -1.05
N SER A 409 6.51 21.21 -0.56
CA SER A 409 7.73 20.82 -1.27
C SER A 409 8.15 19.38 -0.98
N LEU A 410 8.94 18.82 -1.89
CA LEU A 410 9.55 17.50 -1.72
C LEU A 410 10.37 17.37 -0.42
N ALA A 411 11.04 18.45 -0.03
CA ALA A 411 11.88 18.49 1.17
C ALA A 411 11.08 18.36 2.49
N GLU A 412 9.77 18.54 2.44
CA GLU A 412 8.88 18.47 3.61
C GLU A 412 8.28 17.07 3.82
N THR A 413 8.61 16.13 2.96
CA THR A 413 8.20 14.74 3.14
C THR A 413 8.90 14.17 4.36
N GLN A 414 8.11 13.71 5.31
CA GLN A 414 8.63 13.15 6.55
C GLN A 414 8.72 11.65 6.46
N VAL A 415 9.80 11.11 7.03
CA VAL A 415 10.01 9.69 7.22
C VAL A 415 9.60 9.34 8.65
N TYR A 416 8.74 8.34 8.80
CA TYR A 416 8.32 7.78 10.08
C TYR A 416 8.11 6.27 9.92
N ASP A 417 8.16 5.55 11.03
CA ASP A 417 7.81 4.14 11.02
C ASP A 417 6.32 3.94 11.40
N VAL A 418 5.67 3.04 10.68
CA VAL A 418 4.37 2.46 11.03
C VAL A 418 4.64 1.07 11.60
N PHE A 419 4.21 0.83 12.82
CA PHE A 419 4.31 -0.47 13.48
C PHE A 419 2.96 -1.18 13.48
N GLY A 420 3.00 -2.50 13.38
CA GLY A 420 1.81 -3.31 13.43
C GLY A 420 2.09 -4.76 13.78
N ALA A 421 1.04 -5.44 14.18
CA ALA A 421 1.04 -6.89 14.39
C ALA A 421 -0.33 -7.45 13.96
N THR A 422 -0.31 -8.66 13.44
CA THR A 422 -1.53 -9.38 13.04
C THR A 422 -1.49 -10.79 13.56
N LEU A 423 -2.63 -11.27 14.07
CA LEU A 423 -2.89 -12.66 14.43
C LEU A 423 -4.01 -13.17 13.55
N ALA A 424 -3.78 -14.27 12.84
CA ALA A 424 -4.80 -14.91 12.01
C ALA A 424 -5.00 -16.38 12.39
N GLU A 425 -6.27 -16.79 12.45
CA GLU A 425 -6.70 -18.17 12.60
C GLU A 425 -7.34 -18.65 11.30
N VAL A 426 -6.80 -19.73 10.75
CA VAL A 426 -7.27 -20.35 9.52
C VAL A 426 -7.62 -21.81 9.77
N GLU A 427 -8.74 -22.29 9.20
CA GLU A 427 -9.11 -23.69 9.14
C GLU A 427 -8.92 -24.20 7.71
N VAL A 428 -8.33 -25.37 7.54
CA VAL A 428 -8.10 -26.04 6.26
C VAL A 428 -8.79 -27.39 6.25
N ASP A 429 -9.61 -27.63 5.24
CA ASP A 429 -10.17 -28.95 4.94
C ASP A 429 -9.18 -29.73 4.06
N LEU A 430 -8.63 -30.81 4.59
CA LEU A 430 -7.59 -31.60 3.93
C LEU A 430 -8.14 -32.46 2.78
N LEU A 431 -9.43 -32.70 2.72
CA LEU A 431 -10.05 -33.51 1.67
C LEU A 431 -10.35 -32.67 0.43
N THR A 432 -10.78 -31.43 0.62
CA THR A 432 -11.14 -30.53 -0.50
C THR A 432 -10.02 -29.56 -0.86
N GLY A 433 -9.13 -29.27 0.08
CA GLY A 433 -8.14 -28.19 -0.05
C GLY A 433 -8.72 -26.80 0.21
N GLU A 434 -9.99 -26.70 0.58
CA GLU A 434 -10.61 -25.43 0.94
C GLU A 434 -10.04 -24.90 2.27
N HIS A 435 -9.97 -23.59 2.39
CA HIS A 435 -9.58 -22.93 3.64
C HIS A 435 -10.57 -21.82 3.96
N GLU A 436 -10.69 -21.55 5.24
CA GLU A 436 -11.50 -20.46 5.77
C GLU A 436 -10.68 -19.67 6.80
N VAL A 437 -10.60 -18.36 6.64
CA VAL A 437 -10.03 -17.49 7.64
C VAL A 437 -11.08 -17.23 8.70
N LYS A 438 -10.93 -17.88 9.86
CA LYS A 438 -11.93 -17.84 10.94
C LYS A 438 -11.95 -16.52 11.66
N ARG A 439 -10.76 -15.98 11.96
CA ARG A 439 -10.62 -14.72 12.67
C ARG A 439 -9.28 -14.06 12.37
N VAL A 440 -9.33 -12.73 12.24
CA VAL A 440 -8.15 -11.86 12.16
C VAL A 440 -8.25 -10.79 13.24
N ASP A 441 -7.20 -10.64 14.00
CA ASP A 441 -6.97 -9.54 14.93
C ASP A 441 -5.75 -8.76 14.41
N LEU A 442 -5.92 -7.48 14.09
CA LEU A 442 -4.87 -6.64 13.53
C LEU A 442 -4.78 -5.33 14.32
N ILE A 443 -3.57 -5.00 14.78
CA ILE A 443 -3.27 -3.70 15.38
C ILE A 443 -2.29 -2.94 14.49
N GLU A 444 -2.61 -1.67 14.21
CA GLU A 444 -1.76 -0.78 13.42
C GLU A 444 -1.61 0.57 14.10
N ASP A 445 -0.39 1.12 14.04
CA ASP A 445 -0.07 2.47 14.47
C ASP A 445 -0.32 3.47 13.34
N VAL A 446 -1.56 3.91 13.19
CA VAL A 446 -1.96 4.95 12.24
C VAL A 446 -1.69 6.37 12.75
N GLY A 447 -0.98 6.49 13.86
CA GLY A 447 -0.80 7.77 14.52
C GLY A 447 -2.11 8.32 15.11
N ARG A 448 -2.25 9.64 15.12
CA ARG A 448 -3.53 10.28 15.45
C ARG A 448 -4.43 10.28 14.23
N SER A 449 -5.41 9.38 14.21
CA SER A 449 -6.35 9.29 13.08
C SER A 449 -7.12 10.61 12.89
N VAL A 450 -7.12 11.11 11.66
CA VAL A 450 -7.95 12.27 11.25
C VAL A 450 -9.38 11.82 10.99
N ASN A 451 -9.56 10.59 10.50
CA ASN A 451 -10.86 9.98 10.28
C ASN A 451 -10.76 8.46 10.50
N PRO A 452 -11.19 7.95 11.67
CA PRO A 452 -11.07 6.53 12.00
C PRO A 452 -11.82 5.59 11.04
N GLU A 453 -12.98 5.99 10.51
CA GLU A 453 -13.74 5.16 9.56
C GLU A 453 -12.98 4.96 8.26
N ILE A 454 -12.36 6.02 7.74
CA ILE A 454 -11.49 5.93 6.56
C ILE A 454 -10.28 5.04 6.85
N ASP A 455 -9.62 5.23 7.99
CA ASP A 455 -8.42 4.47 8.33
C ASP A 455 -8.74 2.99 8.52
N ILE A 456 -9.84 2.64 9.22
CA ILE A 456 -10.31 1.24 9.35
C ILE A 456 -10.61 0.65 7.97
N GLY A 457 -11.36 1.36 7.12
CA GLY A 457 -11.68 0.90 5.77
C GLY A 457 -10.43 0.69 4.89
N GLN A 458 -9.37 1.50 5.08
CA GLN A 458 -8.09 1.31 4.40
C GLN A 458 -7.35 0.06 4.92
N VAL A 459 -7.38 -0.19 6.23
CA VAL A 459 -6.78 -1.37 6.87
C VAL A 459 -7.47 -2.63 6.36
N GLU A 460 -8.79 -2.70 6.47
CA GLU A 460 -9.58 -3.85 6.02
C GLU A 460 -9.37 -4.14 4.53
N GLY A 461 -9.53 -3.11 3.68
CA GLY A 461 -9.38 -3.26 2.23
C GLY A 461 -7.97 -3.66 1.80
N ALA A 462 -6.92 -3.22 2.51
CA ALA A 462 -5.55 -3.64 2.24
C ALA A 462 -5.30 -5.09 2.63
N PHE A 463 -5.77 -5.48 3.81
CA PHE A 463 -5.62 -6.86 4.29
C PHE A 463 -6.36 -7.86 3.39
N ILE A 464 -7.61 -7.54 2.98
CA ILE A 464 -8.38 -8.41 2.07
C ILE A 464 -7.75 -8.49 0.68
N MET A 465 -7.20 -7.39 0.16
CA MET A 465 -6.41 -7.45 -1.09
C MET A 465 -5.19 -8.37 -0.93
N GLY A 466 -4.53 -8.35 0.23
CA GLY A 466 -3.46 -9.27 0.56
C GLY A 466 -3.94 -10.72 0.75
N LEU A 467 -5.09 -10.94 1.36
CA LEU A 467 -5.69 -12.27 1.47
C LEU A 467 -5.87 -12.91 0.08
N GLY A 468 -6.46 -12.18 -0.87
CA GLY A 468 -6.59 -12.66 -2.25
C GLY A 468 -5.24 -12.97 -2.90
N TYR A 469 -4.26 -12.09 -2.70
CA TYR A 469 -2.89 -12.27 -3.20
C TYR A 469 -2.23 -13.56 -2.71
N TRP A 470 -2.42 -13.91 -1.44
CA TRP A 470 -1.83 -15.11 -0.85
C TRP A 470 -2.62 -16.38 -1.13
N THR A 471 -3.87 -16.29 -1.60
CA THR A 471 -4.76 -17.45 -1.69
C THR A 471 -5.33 -17.70 -3.09
N THR A 472 -6.06 -16.77 -3.69
CA THR A 472 -6.91 -17.00 -4.86
C THR A 472 -6.43 -16.34 -6.15
N GLU A 473 -5.74 -15.21 -6.04
CA GLU A 473 -5.30 -14.43 -7.20
C GLU A 473 -4.12 -15.09 -7.90
N ARG A 474 -4.35 -15.70 -9.06
CA ARG A 474 -3.34 -16.43 -9.81
C ARG A 474 -3.15 -15.86 -11.21
N LEU A 475 -1.93 -15.46 -11.53
CA LEU A 475 -1.51 -15.14 -12.89
C LEU A 475 -0.93 -16.38 -13.56
N VAL A 476 -1.54 -16.81 -14.66
CA VAL A 476 -1.09 -17.95 -15.46
C VAL A 476 -0.72 -17.43 -16.84
N TYR A 477 0.47 -17.80 -17.28
CA TYR A 477 0.99 -17.49 -18.61
C TYR A 477 1.01 -18.73 -19.48
N GLY A 478 0.66 -18.57 -20.75
CA GLY A 478 0.78 -19.60 -21.77
C GLY A 478 2.22 -19.78 -22.25
N SER A 479 2.45 -20.76 -23.11
CA SER A 479 3.78 -21.06 -23.66
C SER A 479 4.38 -19.92 -24.50
N ASN A 480 3.53 -19.04 -25.02
CA ASN A 480 3.94 -17.87 -25.81
C ASN A 480 4.00 -16.57 -24.97
N GLY A 481 3.91 -16.68 -23.64
CA GLY A 481 3.93 -15.52 -22.73
C GLY A 481 2.60 -14.77 -22.60
N GLU A 482 1.52 -15.22 -23.23
CA GLU A 482 0.20 -14.61 -23.09
C GLU A 482 -0.42 -14.88 -21.71
N VAL A 483 -1.11 -13.89 -21.14
CA VAL A 483 -1.84 -14.03 -19.90
C VAL A 483 -3.13 -14.81 -20.13
N LEU A 484 -3.26 -15.98 -19.54
CA LEU A 484 -4.44 -16.86 -19.65
C LEU A 484 -5.55 -16.46 -18.65
N THR A 485 -5.17 -15.91 -17.49
CA THR A 485 -6.09 -15.43 -16.45
C THR A 485 -6.41 -13.95 -16.66
N ASP A 486 -7.05 -13.62 -17.78
CA ASP A 486 -7.20 -12.27 -18.31
C ASP A 486 -8.60 -11.65 -18.10
N ARG A 487 -9.44 -12.27 -17.25
CA ARG A 487 -10.82 -11.83 -17.02
C ARG A 487 -11.36 -12.32 -15.68
N THR A 488 -12.52 -11.80 -15.27
CA THR A 488 -13.17 -12.09 -13.97
C THR A 488 -13.40 -13.58 -13.70
N TRP A 489 -13.66 -14.40 -14.71
CA TRP A 489 -13.87 -15.83 -14.55
C TRP A 489 -12.58 -16.66 -14.41
N HIS A 490 -11.43 -16.06 -14.66
CA HIS A 490 -10.14 -16.74 -14.61
C HIS A 490 -9.20 -16.21 -13.54
N TYR A 491 -9.40 -14.95 -13.12
CA TYR A 491 -8.63 -14.29 -12.09
C TYR A 491 -9.56 -13.96 -10.91
N TYR A 492 -9.40 -14.67 -9.81
CA TYR A 492 -10.29 -14.61 -8.66
C TYR A 492 -9.72 -13.69 -7.59
N VAL A 493 -10.30 -12.52 -7.43
CA VAL A 493 -10.10 -11.68 -6.24
C VAL A 493 -10.97 -12.20 -5.09
N SER A 494 -10.58 -11.92 -3.84
CA SER A 494 -11.38 -12.31 -2.67
C SER A 494 -12.83 -11.85 -2.79
N GLN A 495 -13.74 -12.78 -2.59
CA GLN A 495 -15.19 -12.55 -2.60
C GLN A 495 -15.69 -12.36 -1.16
N ALA A 496 -16.95 -11.99 -1.00
CA ALA A 496 -17.56 -11.77 0.32
C ALA A 496 -17.44 -12.99 1.27
N LYS A 497 -17.43 -14.21 0.72
CA LYS A 497 -17.31 -15.43 1.52
C LYS A 497 -15.88 -15.72 2.04
N GLU A 498 -14.85 -15.15 1.41
CA GLU A 498 -13.46 -15.28 1.87
C GLU A 498 -13.12 -14.27 2.95
N ILE A 499 -13.93 -13.21 3.10
CA ILE A 499 -13.72 -12.20 4.17
C ILE A 499 -13.92 -12.88 5.52
N PRO A 500 -12.98 -12.74 6.48
CA PRO A 500 -13.13 -13.30 7.81
C PRO A 500 -14.43 -12.86 8.47
N LEU A 501 -15.19 -13.78 9.04
CA LEU A 501 -16.42 -13.47 9.79
C LEU A 501 -16.16 -12.63 11.04
N ASP A 502 -14.99 -12.83 11.65
CA ASP A 502 -14.52 -12.06 12.81
C ASP A 502 -13.22 -11.35 12.41
N PHE A 503 -13.35 -10.09 11.98
CA PHE A 503 -12.22 -9.25 11.59
C PHE A 503 -12.16 -8.05 12.53
N ARG A 504 -11.15 -8.01 13.38
CA ARG A 504 -10.97 -6.99 14.41
C ARG A 504 -9.78 -6.12 14.14
N VAL A 505 -10.04 -4.84 13.89
CA VAL A 505 -9.01 -3.82 13.67
C VAL A 505 -8.88 -2.97 14.92
N TYR A 506 -7.67 -2.84 15.42
CA TYR A 506 -7.31 -1.99 16.55
C TYR A 506 -6.37 -0.89 16.09
N LEU A 507 -6.78 0.36 16.22
CA LEU A 507 -5.89 1.50 16.02
C LEU A 507 -5.12 1.74 17.32
N ARG A 508 -3.80 1.87 17.25
CA ARG A 508 -2.96 2.07 18.43
C ARG A 508 -3.29 3.40 19.10
N LYS A 509 -3.56 3.39 20.41
CA LYS A 509 -3.97 4.57 21.17
C LYS A 509 -2.81 5.52 21.50
N LYS A 510 -1.60 4.99 21.70
CA LYS A 510 -0.39 5.77 22.00
C LYS A 510 0.55 5.66 20.83
N SER A 511 0.44 6.56 19.88
CA SER A 511 1.38 6.63 18.78
C SER A 511 2.63 7.41 19.16
N TYR A 512 3.71 7.14 18.47
CA TYR A 512 4.95 7.90 18.59
C TYR A 512 4.75 9.31 18.06
N SER A 513 5.48 10.26 18.67
CA SER A 513 5.56 11.62 18.15
C SER A 513 6.02 11.57 16.68
N THR A 514 5.23 12.14 15.80
CA THR A 514 5.60 12.36 14.42
C THR A 514 5.33 13.81 14.08
N ASP A 515 6.16 14.41 13.25
CA ASP A 515 5.87 15.71 12.66
C ASP A 515 4.85 15.61 11.50
N ALA A 516 4.25 14.45 11.31
CA ALA A 516 3.19 14.24 10.33
C ALA A 516 1.98 15.14 10.62
N MET A 517 1.16 15.40 9.61
CA MET A 517 0.00 16.29 9.72
C MET A 517 -0.93 15.84 10.85
N PHE A 518 -1.00 16.62 11.93
CA PHE A 518 -1.68 16.31 13.20
C PHE A 518 -1.26 14.98 13.83
N GLY A 519 -0.08 14.44 13.47
CA GLY A 519 0.40 13.14 13.95
C GLY A 519 -0.23 11.93 13.28
N ALA A 520 -0.94 12.11 12.15
CA ALA A 520 -1.50 11.00 11.36
C ALA A 520 -0.41 10.27 10.57
N LYS A 521 -0.48 8.95 10.50
CA LYS A 521 0.42 8.09 9.73
C LYS A 521 -0.32 7.40 8.58
N ALA A 522 0.43 6.79 7.67
CA ALA A 522 -0.12 5.98 6.59
C ALA A 522 -0.90 4.78 7.14
N SER A 523 -2.07 4.47 6.56
CA SER A 523 -2.92 3.34 6.93
C SER A 523 -3.24 2.41 5.75
N GLY A 524 -2.85 2.80 4.52
CA GLY A 524 -3.33 2.10 3.31
C GLY A 524 -2.45 0.97 2.81
N GLU A 525 -1.14 0.99 3.04
CA GLU A 525 -0.19 0.00 2.53
C GLU A 525 0.30 -1.00 3.60
N PRO A 526 0.53 -0.60 4.86
CA PRO A 526 1.04 -1.50 5.89
C PRO A 526 0.22 -2.79 6.10
N PRO A 527 -1.13 -2.77 6.12
CA PRO A 527 -1.91 -3.98 6.35
C PRO A 527 -1.80 -5.01 5.21
N MET A 528 -1.48 -4.56 4.00
CA MET A 528 -1.19 -5.46 2.90
C MET A 528 0.06 -6.31 3.19
N CYS A 529 1.10 -5.71 3.77
CA CYS A 529 2.31 -6.42 4.19
C CYS A 529 2.01 -7.41 5.33
N MET A 530 1.15 -7.03 6.29
CA MET A 530 0.76 -7.89 7.42
C MET A 530 -0.06 -9.11 6.99
N SER A 531 -0.67 -9.10 5.82
CA SER A 531 -1.46 -10.23 5.30
C SER A 531 -0.63 -11.50 5.05
N VAL A 532 0.71 -11.41 5.08
CA VAL A 532 1.61 -12.57 5.02
C VAL A 532 1.38 -13.58 6.15
N VAL A 533 0.69 -13.20 7.20
CA VAL A 533 0.23 -14.09 8.28
C VAL A 533 -0.65 -15.24 7.77
N ILE A 534 -1.39 -15.01 6.68
CA ILE A 534 -2.33 -16.00 6.09
C ILE A 534 -1.60 -17.26 5.62
N PRO A 535 -0.59 -17.20 4.72
CA PRO A 535 0.15 -18.39 4.32
C PRO A 535 0.86 -19.08 5.51
N PHE A 536 1.26 -18.36 6.55
CA PHE A 536 1.85 -18.98 7.73
C PHE A 536 0.82 -19.78 8.55
N ALA A 537 -0.39 -19.24 8.73
CA ALA A 537 -1.47 -19.99 9.40
C ALA A 537 -1.91 -21.21 8.58
N ILE A 538 -2.02 -21.10 7.26
CA ILE A 538 -2.28 -22.24 6.37
C ILE A 538 -1.16 -23.29 6.49
N ARG A 539 0.10 -22.86 6.49
CA ARG A 539 1.25 -23.76 6.68
C ARG A 539 1.17 -24.53 7.98
N GLU A 540 0.81 -23.89 9.08
CA GLU A 540 0.66 -24.57 10.37
C GLU A 540 -0.40 -25.65 10.32
N ALA A 541 -1.57 -25.36 9.75
CA ALA A 541 -2.63 -26.36 9.59
C ALA A 541 -2.13 -27.58 8.77
N ILE A 542 -1.41 -27.32 7.68
CA ILE A 542 -0.81 -28.38 6.85
C ILE A 542 0.28 -29.13 7.62
N ALA A 543 1.12 -28.44 8.40
CA ALA A 543 2.16 -29.07 9.21
C ALA A 543 1.56 -30.02 10.29
N ALA A 544 0.44 -29.63 10.91
CA ALA A 544 -0.30 -30.48 11.83
C ALA A 544 -0.80 -31.76 11.14
N ALA A 545 -1.34 -31.63 9.92
CA ALA A 545 -1.77 -32.79 9.12
C ALA A 545 -0.62 -33.71 8.74
N ARG A 546 0.51 -33.14 8.35
CA ARG A 546 1.73 -33.91 8.00
C ARG A 546 2.28 -34.65 9.23
N SER A 547 2.22 -34.03 10.41
CA SER A 547 2.61 -34.67 11.67
C SER A 547 1.74 -35.89 11.98
N ASP A 548 0.41 -35.83 11.77
CA ASP A 548 -0.49 -36.97 11.90
C ASP A 548 -0.17 -38.12 10.93
N SER A 549 0.49 -37.81 9.83
CA SER A 549 0.96 -38.78 8.83
C SER A 549 2.39 -39.26 9.11
N GLY A 550 2.98 -38.94 10.25
CA GLY A 550 4.32 -39.37 10.66
C GLY A 550 5.46 -38.54 10.04
N ILE A 551 5.17 -37.43 9.36
CA ILE A 551 6.20 -36.55 8.83
C ILE A 551 6.68 -35.62 9.94
N ASN A 552 8.00 -35.56 10.13
CA ASN A 552 8.58 -34.70 11.17
C ASN A 552 8.15 -33.24 10.96
N ARG A 553 7.64 -32.61 12.04
CA ARG A 553 7.19 -31.22 12.07
C ARG A 553 8.28 -30.22 11.64
N THR A 554 9.55 -30.52 11.95
CA THR A 554 10.69 -29.67 11.59
C THR A 554 11.06 -29.72 10.11
N LYS A 555 10.47 -30.63 9.34
CA LYS A 555 10.72 -30.72 7.90
C LYS A 555 10.03 -29.59 7.15
N TRP A 556 10.83 -28.60 6.75
CA TRP A 556 10.36 -27.48 5.95
C TRP A 556 9.73 -27.90 4.62
N PHE A 557 8.74 -27.16 4.15
CA PHE A 557 8.13 -27.31 2.84
C PHE A 557 7.64 -25.97 2.33
N ASN A 558 7.78 -25.71 1.06
CA ASN A 558 7.28 -24.49 0.42
C ASN A 558 5.81 -24.65 0.04
N ILE A 559 4.99 -23.65 0.41
CA ILE A 559 3.58 -23.58 -0.01
C ILE A 559 3.37 -22.55 -1.13
N GLY A 560 4.40 -21.73 -1.46
CA GLY A 560 4.25 -20.59 -2.35
C GLY A 560 3.32 -19.52 -1.77
N ASN A 561 2.94 -18.56 -2.57
CA ASN A 561 1.87 -17.60 -2.23
C ASN A 561 0.49 -18.06 -2.73
N ILE A 562 0.36 -19.23 -3.33
CA ILE A 562 -0.92 -19.81 -3.71
C ILE A 562 -1.00 -21.19 -3.07
N ALA A 563 -1.61 -21.25 -1.91
CA ALA A 563 -1.73 -22.46 -1.08
C ALA A 563 -2.75 -23.48 -1.62
N PHE A 564 -2.88 -23.63 -2.97
CA PHE A 564 -3.99 -24.40 -3.51
C PHE A 564 -3.59 -25.57 -4.40
N LEU A 565 -4.12 -26.72 -4.21
CA LEU A 565 -4.17 -27.92 -5.08
C LEU A 565 -2.87 -28.72 -5.29
N TYR A 566 -1.67 -28.18 -5.20
CA TYR A 566 -0.44 -28.99 -5.40
C TYR A 566 0.02 -29.76 -4.17
N ILE A 567 -0.31 -29.28 -2.96
CA ILE A 567 0.18 -29.88 -1.71
C ILE A 567 -0.53 -31.20 -1.41
N PHE A 568 -1.79 -31.33 -1.81
CA PHE A 568 -2.60 -32.54 -1.55
C PHE A 568 -2.42 -33.66 -2.61
N ARG A 569 -1.68 -33.41 -3.71
CA ARG A 569 -1.35 -34.46 -4.69
C ARG A 569 -0.06 -35.21 -4.41
N VAL A 570 0.68 -34.86 -3.39
CA VAL A 570 2.03 -35.41 -3.08
C VAL A 570 2.10 -36.02 -1.67
N THR A 571 0.97 -36.23 -1.04
CA THR A 571 0.88 -37.08 0.16
C THR A 571 0.02 -38.35 -0.15
#